data_474abf4999ee6135bb44bd3f5d1a7ae4
#
_entry.id   474abf4999ee6135bb44bd3f5d1a7ae4
#
_cell.length_a   1.000
_cell.length_b   1.000
_cell.length_c   1.000
_cell.angle_alpha   90.00
_cell.angle_beta   90.00
_cell.angle_gamma   90.00
#
_symmetry.space_group_name_H-M   'P 1'
#
loop_
_entity.id
_entity.type
_entity.pdbx_description
1 polymer ?
#
loop_
_entity_poly.entity_id
_entity_poly.type
_entity_poly.pdbx_seq_one_letter_code
_entity_poly.pdbx_strand_id
1 'polypeptide(L)'
;MTVIEQRKHPRHVLGRQAPGTFRLLTQTAAYPITVIRDISSSGIRVFLDAGLTEDLDVAVEYTEATLKLEMQGRVAWCTEQAEGAETKSAGRYVVGIQLFSPFLFMSMAGLY
;
A
#
# COMPACT_ATOMS: atom_id res chain seq x y z
N MET A 1 -18.89 -6.55 -24.32
CA MET A 1 -18.22 -5.28 -24.60
C MET A 1 -17.10 -5.04 -23.62
N THR A 2 -15.99 -4.61 -24.12
CA THR A 2 -14.86 -4.28 -23.25
C THR A 2 -14.97 -2.85 -22.74
N VAL A 3 -14.87 -2.67 -21.45
CA VAL A 3 -14.82 -1.34 -20.86
C VAL A 3 -13.41 -0.80 -21.07
N ILE A 4 -13.31 0.38 -21.62
CA ILE A 4 -12.01 1.02 -21.81
C ILE A 4 -11.53 1.52 -20.44
N GLU A 5 -10.37 1.04 -20.05
CA GLU A 5 -9.74 1.52 -18.81
C GLU A 5 -9.24 2.94 -19.03
N GLN A 6 -9.77 3.87 -18.26
CA GLN A 6 -9.41 5.27 -18.38
C GLN A 6 -8.25 5.70 -17.50
N ARG A 7 -7.84 4.84 -16.58
CA ARG A 7 -6.68 5.12 -15.74
C ARG A 7 -5.42 4.90 -16.55
N LYS A 8 -4.47 5.81 -16.37
CA LYS A 8 -3.15 5.65 -16.96
C LYS A 8 -2.44 4.40 -16.42
N HIS A 9 -2.68 4.05 -15.18
CA HIS A 9 -2.07 2.92 -14.49
C HIS A 9 -3.19 2.04 -13.91
N PRO A 10 -3.61 0.99 -14.63
CA PRO A 10 -4.65 0.09 -14.12
C PRO A 10 -4.28 -0.50 -12.76
N ARG A 11 -5.27 -0.66 -11.90
CA ARG A 11 -5.07 -1.20 -10.57
C ARG A 11 -5.53 -2.64 -10.50
N HIS A 12 -4.78 -3.42 -9.73
CA HIS A 12 -5.07 -4.84 -9.51
C HIS A 12 -5.39 -5.05 -8.04
N VAL A 13 -6.56 -5.60 -7.77
CA VAL A 13 -6.95 -5.96 -6.40
C VAL A 13 -6.20 -7.24 -6.03
N LEU A 14 -5.61 -7.26 -4.85
CA LEU A 14 -4.87 -8.41 -4.37
C LEU A 14 -5.83 -9.42 -3.74
N GLY A 15 -5.88 -10.64 -4.30
CA GLY A 15 -6.83 -11.67 -3.88
C GLY A 15 -6.36 -12.55 -2.74
N ARG A 16 -5.15 -12.37 -2.25
CA ARG A 16 -4.62 -13.17 -1.15
C ARG A 16 -3.71 -12.35 -0.28
N GLN A 17 -3.55 -12.80 0.97
CA GLN A 17 -2.63 -12.18 1.90
C GLN A 17 -1.23 -12.78 1.75
N ALA A 18 -0.22 -11.94 1.94
CA ALA A 18 1.14 -12.40 2.07
C ALA A 18 1.32 -13.13 3.39
N PRO A 19 2.22 -14.13 3.46
CA PRO A 19 2.47 -14.84 4.73
C PRO A 19 3.21 -13.98 5.75
N GLY A 20 3.85 -12.89 5.35
CA GLY A 20 4.60 -12.02 6.24
C GLY A 20 3.83 -10.78 6.63
N THR A 21 4.57 -9.79 7.11
CA THR A 21 4.03 -8.55 7.67
C THR A 21 4.53 -7.35 6.90
N PHE A 22 3.62 -6.42 6.58
CA PHE A 22 3.96 -5.15 5.94
C PHE A 22 3.94 -4.02 6.96
N ARG A 23 4.89 -3.11 6.84
CA ARG A 23 4.92 -1.87 7.61
C ARG A 23 5.27 -0.70 6.70
N LEU A 24 4.72 0.46 7.03
CA LEU A 24 5.11 1.70 6.39
C LEU A 24 6.06 2.43 7.35
N LEU A 25 7.25 2.74 6.85
CA LEU A 25 8.29 3.37 7.65
C LEU A 25 8.44 4.84 7.24
N THR A 26 8.45 5.72 8.23
CA THR A 26 8.86 7.11 8.06
C THR A 26 10.21 7.29 8.74
N GLN A 27 10.75 8.51 8.75
CA GLN A 27 12.01 8.77 9.43
C GLN A 27 11.90 8.58 10.95
N THR A 28 10.70 8.71 11.50
CA THR A 28 10.49 8.75 12.95
C THR A 28 9.57 7.65 13.47
N ALA A 29 8.89 6.91 12.60
CA ALA A 29 7.87 5.97 13.04
C ALA A 29 7.70 4.81 12.07
N ALA A 30 7.08 3.74 12.57
CA ALA A 30 6.67 2.59 11.77
C ALA A 30 5.19 2.35 12.00
N TYR A 31 4.46 2.14 10.92
CA TYR A 31 3.00 1.93 10.97
C TYR A 31 2.67 0.58 10.37
N PRO A 32 1.97 -0.30 11.10
CA PRO A 32 1.55 -1.58 10.55
C PRO A 32 0.60 -1.36 9.37
N ILE A 33 0.81 -2.10 8.30
CA ILE A 33 -0.13 -2.15 7.18
C ILE A 33 -0.90 -3.46 7.32
N THR A 34 -2.16 -3.38 7.69
CA THR A 34 -2.97 -4.58 7.87
C THR A 34 -3.51 -5.10 6.54
N VAL A 35 -3.83 -4.19 5.62
CA VAL A 35 -4.39 -4.55 4.34
C VAL A 35 -3.79 -3.68 3.24
N ILE A 36 -3.34 -4.33 2.17
CA ILE A 36 -2.99 -3.67 0.93
C ILE A 36 -4.22 -3.78 0.04
N ARG A 37 -4.83 -2.65 -0.28
CA ARG A 37 -6.07 -2.62 -1.03
C ARG A 37 -5.88 -3.04 -2.48
N ASP A 38 -4.92 -2.44 -3.14
CA ASP A 38 -4.62 -2.73 -4.54
C ASP A 38 -3.24 -2.21 -4.94
N ILE A 39 -2.83 -2.58 -6.14
CA ILE A 39 -1.52 -2.27 -6.70
C ILE A 39 -1.68 -1.82 -8.14
N SER A 40 -0.81 -0.90 -8.56
CA SER A 40 -0.67 -0.48 -9.96
C SER A 40 0.81 -0.32 -10.28
N SER A 41 1.12 0.01 -11.53
CA SER A 41 2.51 0.21 -11.94
C SER A 41 3.19 1.40 -11.27
N SER A 42 2.42 2.33 -10.69
CA SER A 42 2.96 3.51 -10.04
C SER A 42 2.97 3.43 -8.52
N GLY A 43 2.22 2.52 -7.91
CA GLY A 43 2.17 2.46 -6.46
C GLY A 43 1.14 1.49 -5.93
N ILE A 44 0.90 1.62 -4.62
CA ILE A 44 -0.06 0.80 -3.90
C ILE A 44 -1.01 1.69 -3.11
N ARG A 45 -2.19 1.17 -2.80
CA ARG A 45 -3.10 1.78 -1.83
C ARG A 45 -3.21 0.87 -0.63
N VAL A 46 -3.01 1.44 0.54
CA VAL A 46 -3.01 0.70 1.80
C VAL A 46 -3.95 1.36 2.80
N PHE A 47 -4.37 0.58 3.79
CA PHE A 47 -5.12 1.11 4.93
C PHE A 47 -4.17 1.28 6.11
N LEU A 48 -4.24 2.44 6.76
CA LEU A 48 -3.47 2.76 7.95
C LEU A 48 -4.38 3.37 9.02
N ASP A 49 -3.94 3.29 10.27
CA ASP A 49 -4.62 3.96 11.38
C ASP A 49 -4.05 5.34 11.69
N ALA A 50 -3.14 5.82 10.88
CA ALA A 50 -2.54 7.14 11.04
C ALA A 50 -2.60 7.92 9.74
N GLY A 51 -2.85 9.21 9.83
CA GLY A 51 -2.81 10.11 8.68
C GLY A 51 -1.37 10.52 8.38
N LEU A 52 -1.03 10.63 7.10
CA LEU A 52 0.29 11.01 6.64
C LEU A 52 0.19 12.19 5.69
N THR A 53 1.24 13.00 5.68
CA THR A 53 1.32 14.19 4.83
C THR A 53 1.68 13.79 3.40
N GLU A 54 1.07 14.42 2.41
CA GLU A 54 1.47 14.28 1.01
C GLU A 54 2.94 14.61 0.84
N ASP A 55 3.56 13.92 -0.11
CA ASP A 55 4.98 14.06 -0.47
C ASP A 55 5.96 13.62 0.61
N LEU A 56 5.48 13.02 1.70
CA LEU A 56 6.36 12.47 2.72
C LEU A 56 7.12 11.28 2.13
N ASP A 57 8.44 11.27 2.32
CA ASP A 57 9.27 10.13 1.95
C ASP A 57 9.06 8.99 2.94
N VAL A 58 8.81 7.81 2.41
CA VAL A 58 8.51 6.63 3.20
C VAL A 58 9.20 5.41 2.60
N ALA A 59 9.16 4.30 3.33
CA ALA A 59 9.54 3.01 2.80
C ALA A 59 8.48 1.98 3.17
N VAL A 60 8.21 1.07 2.25
CA VAL A 60 7.35 -0.08 2.54
C VAL A 60 8.25 -1.26 2.83
N GLU A 61 8.07 -1.86 4.01
CA GLU A 61 8.86 -2.99 4.45
C GLU A 61 8.00 -4.24 4.52
N TYR A 62 8.51 -5.33 4.01
CA TYR A 62 7.90 -6.65 4.14
C TYR A 62 8.86 -7.58 4.87
N THR A 63 8.36 -8.27 5.89
CA THR A 63 9.15 -9.20 6.69
C THR A 63 8.46 -10.55 6.78
N GLU A 64 9.18 -11.62 6.43
CA GLU A 64 8.70 -12.98 6.59
C GLU A 64 9.89 -13.86 6.96
N ALA A 65 9.83 -14.51 8.13
CA ALA A 65 10.93 -15.34 8.64
C ALA A 65 12.26 -14.57 8.57
N THR A 66 13.20 -15.02 7.74
CA THR A 66 14.49 -14.35 7.57
C THR A 66 14.51 -13.39 6.39
N LEU A 67 13.43 -13.34 5.59
CA LEU A 67 13.34 -12.44 4.44
C LEU A 67 12.91 -11.07 4.89
N LYS A 68 13.62 -10.05 4.42
CA LYS A 68 13.26 -8.67 4.62
C LYS A 68 13.40 -7.91 3.32
N LEU A 69 12.30 -7.32 2.87
CA LEU A 69 12.28 -6.49 1.66
C LEU A 69 11.90 -5.09 2.07
N GLU A 70 12.46 -4.11 1.36
CA GLU A 70 12.14 -2.71 1.60
C GLU A 70 12.20 -1.96 0.29
N MET A 71 11.22 -1.11 0.04
CA MET A 71 11.20 -0.28 -1.15
C MET A 71 10.86 1.15 -0.78
N GLN A 72 11.67 2.08 -1.27
CA GLN A 72 11.45 3.50 -1.05
C GLN A 72 10.24 3.98 -1.84
N GLY A 73 9.53 4.92 -1.25
CA GLY A 73 8.37 5.50 -1.88
C GLY A 73 8.05 6.88 -1.34
N ARG A 74 6.90 7.37 -1.74
CA ARG A 74 6.41 8.69 -1.33
C ARG A 74 4.92 8.64 -1.19
N VAL A 75 4.39 9.32 -0.17
CA VAL A 75 2.94 9.46 0.00
C VAL A 75 2.41 10.34 -1.12
N ALA A 76 1.61 9.76 -2.01
CA ALA A 76 0.98 10.50 -3.08
C ALA A 76 -0.25 11.25 -2.58
N TRP A 77 -1.04 10.60 -1.72
CA TRP A 77 -2.22 11.18 -1.09
C TRP A 77 -2.61 10.37 0.12
N CYS A 78 -3.42 11.00 0.99
CA CYS A 78 -3.94 10.35 2.19
C CYS A 78 -5.35 10.87 2.43
N THR A 79 -6.30 9.98 2.64
CA THR A 79 -7.70 10.33 2.85
C THR A 79 -8.24 9.60 4.05
N GLU A 80 -8.87 10.31 4.97
CA GLU A 80 -9.59 9.68 6.09
C GLU A 80 -10.88 9.07 5.56
N GLN A 81 -11.17 7.82 5.95
CA GLN A 81 -12.39 7.16 5.57
C GLN A 81 -13.59 7.78 6.25
N ALA A 82 -14.71 7.85 5.52
CA ALA A 82 -15.96 8.36 6.07
C ALA A 82 -16.44 7.51 7.24
N GLU A 83 -17.13 8.14 8.18
CA GLU A 83 -17.77 7.43 9.28
C GLU A 83 -18.76 6.41 8.71
N GLY A 84 -18.70 5.18 9.18
CA GLY A 84 -19.54 4.10 8.68
C GLY A 84 -19.09 3.43 7.41
N ALA A 85 -17.90 3.79 6.87
CA ALA A 85 -17.35 3.12 5.70
C ALA A 85 -17.12 1.63 6.00
N GLU A 86 -17.46 0.77 5.03
CA GLU A 86 -17.33 -0.68 5.20
C GLU A 86 -15.91 -1.12 5.50
N THR A 87 -14.93 -0.43 4.91
CA THR A 87 -13.51 -0.77 5.05
C THR A 87 -12.84 -0.07 6.22
N LYS A 88 -13.57 0.66 7.05
CA LYS A 88 -12.98 1.44 8.15
C LYS A 88 -12.28 0.56 9.17
N SER A 89 -12.72 -0.69 9.33
CA SER A 89 -12.08 -1.65 10.23
C SER A 89 -10.68 -2.07 9.76
N ALA A 90 -10.37 -1.92 8.47
CA ALA A 90 -9.04 -2.21 7.93
C ALA A 90 -8.05 -1.09 8.20
N GLY A 91 -8.54 0.13 8.50
CA GLY A 91 -7.72 1.28 8.82
C GLY A 91 -8.54 2.55 8.69
N ARG A 92 -8.22 3.53 9.51
CA ARG A 92 -8.94 4.81 9.50
C ARG A 92 -8.68 5.63 8.25
N TYR A 93 -7.52 5.42 7.63
CA TYR A 93 -7.08 6.18 6.46
C TYR A 93 -6.78 5.25 5.31
N VAL A 94 -7.02 5.73 4.10
CA VAL A 94 -6.53 5.11 2.87
C VAL A 94 -5.38 5.97 2.37
N VAL A 95 -4.24 5.35 2.12
CA VAL A 95 -3.02 6.06 1.71
C VAL A 95 -2.55 5.51 0.38
N GLY A 96 -2.39 6.40 -0.58
CA GLY A 96 -1.76 6.08 -1.86
C GLY A 96 -0.27 6.32 -1.75
N ILE A 97 0.52 5.28 -2.01
CA ILE A 97 1.97 5.33 -1.92
C ILE A 97 2.55 5.08 -3.29
N GLN A 98 3.32 6.04 -3.78
CA GLN A 98 4.07 5.91 -5.01
C GLN A 98 5.34 5.11 -4.72
N LEU A 99 5.57 4.04 -5.46
CA LEU A 99 6.74 3.18 -5.31
C LEU A 99 7.52 3.13 -6.61
N PHE A 100 8.82 2.89 -6.50
CA PHE A 100 9.69 2.78 -7.66
C PHE A 100 9.28 1.61 -8.57
N SER A 101 9.02 0.44 -8.00
CA SER A 101 8.63 -0.74 -8.77
C SER A 101 7.67 -1.60 -7.96
N PRO A 102 6.37 -1.21 -7.89
CA PRO A 102 5.42 -1.89 -7.01
C PRO A 102 5.19 -3.35 -7.36
N PHE A 103 5.11 -3.69 -8.65
CA PHE A 103 4.89 -5.08 -9.05
C PHE A 103 6.06 -5.98 -8.66
N LEU A 104 7.29 -5.49 -8.83
CA LEU A 104 8.47 -6.25 -8.43
C LEU A 104 8.44 -6.50 -6.92
N PHE A 105 8.16 -5.47 -6.13
CA PHE A 105 8.10 -5.58 -4.67
C PHE A 105 7.03 -6.60 -4.25
N MET A 106 5.84 -6.50 -4.83
CA MET A 106 4.74 -7.40 -4.50
C MET A 106 5.01 -8.83 -4.96
N SER A 107 5.68 -9.01 -6.10
CA SER A 107 6.11 -10.33 -6.57
C SER A 107 7.07 -10.98 -5.60
N MET A 108 8.04 -10.22 -5.12
CA MET A 108 9.04 -10.73 -4.16
C MET A 108 8.38 -11.08 -2.82
N ALA A 109 7.31 -10.39 -2.46
CA ALA A 109 6.53 -10.69 -1.25
C ALA A 109 5.53 -11.83 -1.47
N GLY A 110 5.42 -12.35 -2.67
CA GLY A 110 4.53 -13.46 -2.98
C GLY A 110 3.08 -13.06 -3.22
N LEU A 111 2.79 -11.79 -3.41
CA LEU A 111 1.44 -11.28 -3.62
C LEU A 111 1.05 -11.11 -5.08
N TYR A 112 2.02 -11.16 -5.97
CA TYR A 112 1.74 -10.86 -7.37
C TYR A 112 2.47 -11.82 -8.30
#